data_1766f63fa99e6e1d195375515480eb6b
#
_entry.id   1766f63fa99e6e1d195375515480eb6b
#
_cell.length_a   1.000
_cell.length_b   1.000
_cell.length_c   1.000
_cell.angle_alpha   90.00
_cell.angle_beta   90.00
_cell.angle_gamma   90.00
#
_symmetry.space_group_name_H-M   'P 1'
#
loop_
_entity.id
_entity.type
_entity.pdbx_description
1 polymer ?
#
loop_
_entity_poly.entity_id
_entity_poly.type
_entity_poly.pdbx_seq_one_letter_code
_entity_poly.pdbx_strand_id
1 'polypeptide(L)'
;MKSEGQKQSKKHEDRLAKKFDGKRNAGSGSFWQRKGDVRTRDYLIEHKWTGKAQITVKSAVLEKIVKEAILDGRVPVLGFHLNGENYVCLTEDDFLELCTELRNCTCTKATS
;
A
#
# COMPACT_ATOMS: atom_id res chain seq x y z
N MET A 1 9.12 23.14 7.93
CA MET A 1 9.97 21.97 7.65
C MET A 1 9.23 20.69 7.89
N LYS A 2 9.47 19.71 7.06
CA LYS A 2 8.87 18.39 7.25
C LYS A 2 9.59 17.65 8.35
N SER A 3 8.85 16.88 9.12
CA SER A 3 9.43 16.01 10.13
C SER A 3 10.16 14.85 9.46
N GLU A 4 11.00 14.15 10.22
CA GLU A 4 11.68 12.98 9.70
C GLU A 4 10.68 11.93 9.21
N GLY A 5 9.61 11.73 9.96
CA GLY A 5 8.57 10.79 9.56
C GLY A 5 7.92 11.17 8.24
N GLN A 6 7.68 12.45 8.03
CA GLN A 6 7.08 12.91 6.77
C GLN A 6 8.03 12.71 5.59
N LYS A 7 9.32 12.97 5.80
CA LYS A 7 10.33 12.76 4.76
C LYS A 7 10.45 11.29 4.38
N GLN A 8 10.47 10.42 5.38
CA GLN A 8 10.58 8.98 5.14
C GLN A 8 9.32 8.44 4.46
N SER A 9 8.15 8.90 4.89
CA SER A 9 6.91 8.47 4.26
C SER A 9 6.87 8.86 2.79
N LYS A 10 7.26 10.07 2.46
CA LYS A 10 7.30 10.51 1.07
C LYS A 10 8.27 9.67 0.25
N LYS A 11 9.43 9.38 0.80
CA LYS A 11 10.43 8.57 0.14
C LYS A 11 9.87 7.19 -0.20
N HIS A 12 9.19 6.56 0.74
CA HIS A 12 8.63 5.24 0.53
C HIS A 12 7.45 5.25 -0.42
N GLU A 13 6.64 6.31 -0.39
CA GLU A 13 5.54 6.48 -1.32
C GLU A 13 6.05 6.60 -2.75
N ASP A 14 7.10 7.38 -2.94
CA ASP A 14 7.70 7.55 -4.26
C ASP A 14 8.28 6.23 -4.76
N ARG A 15 8.93 5.49 -3.89
CA ARG A 15 9.46 4.18 -4.21
C ARG A 15 8.35 3.21 -4.64
N LEU A 16 7.27 3.18 -3.88
CA LEU A 16 6.14 2.31 -4.17
C LEU A 16 5.47 2.69 -5.48
N ALA A 17 5.30 3.98 -5.71
CA ALA A 17 4.67 4.46 -6.93
C ALA A 17 5.46 4.01 -8.16
N LYS A 18 6.78 4.12 -8.10
CA LYS A 18 7.63 3.65 -9.17
C LYS A 18 7.57 2.15 -9.35
N LYS A 19 7.66 1.43 -8.26
CA LYS A 19 7.75 -0.02 -8.27
C LYS A 19 6.48 -0.67 -8.78
N PHE A 20 5.33 -0.12 -8.45
CA PHE A 20 4.05 -0.68 -8.83
C PHE A 20 3.38 0.06 -9.96
N ASP A 21 4.11 0.96 -10.60
CA ASP A 21 3.60 1.76 -11.71
C ASP A 21 2.34 2.52 -11.32
N GLY A 22 2.32 2.95 -10.08
CA GLY A 22 1.19 3.69 -9.55
C GLY A 22 1.48 5.18 -9.52
N LYS A 23 0.50 5.94 -9.09
CA LYS A 23 0.63 7.37 -8.93
C LYS A 23 0.45 7.74 -7.49
N ARG A 24 1.38 8.54 -6.98
CA ARG A 24 1.22 9.10 -5.66
C ARG A 24 0.12 10.16 -5.71
N ASN A 25 -0.64 10.22 -4.63
CA ASN A 25 -1.83 11.05 -4.59
C ASN A 25 -1.54 12.52 -4.31
N ALA A 26 -0.32 12.95 -4.41
CA ALA A 26 0.07 14.28 -4.00
C ALA A 26 -0.16 15.36 -5.04
N GLY A 27 -0.28 14.98 -6.28
CA GLY A 27 -0.40 15.96 -7.34
C GLY A 27 -1.80 16.45 -7.60
N SER A 28 -2.76 15.89 -6.92
CA SER A 28 -4.15 16.22 -7.14
C SER A 28 -4.65 17.06 -5.98
N GLY A 29 -4.91 18.32 -6.23
CA GLY A 29 -5.32 19.24 -5.17
C GLY A 29 -6.51 18.79 -4.37
N SER A 30 -7.39 18.02 -4.95
CA SER A 30 -8.59 17.55 -4.27
C SER A 30 -8.33 16.41 -3.30
N PHE A 31 -7.11 15.89 -3.26
CA PHE A 31 -6.82 14.71 -2.47
C PHE A 31 -5.82 14.95 -1.35
N TRP A 32 -5.77 16.17 -0.89
CA TRP A 32 -4.87 16.52 0.20
C TRP A 32 -5.09 15.65 1.43
N GLN A 33 -6.31 15.20 1.68
CA GLN A 33 -6.60 14.35 2.82
C GLN A 33 -6.06 12.93 2.65
N ARG A 34 -5.58 12.61 1.48
CA ARG A 34 -5.06 11.28 1.18
C ARG A 34 -3.58 11.27 0.91
N LYS A 35 -2.88 12.29 1.34
CA LYS A 35 -1.43 12.24 1.17
C LYS A 35 -0.89 11.04 1.93
N GLY A 36 0.08 10.40 1.36
CA GLY A 36 0.64 9.19 1.91
C GLY A 36 0.15 7.95 1.20
N ASP A 37 -0.90 8.07 0.41
CA ASP A 37 -1.43 6.94 -0.34
C ASP A 37 -0.73 6.80 -1.67
N VAL A 38 -0.59 5.56 -2.11
CA VAL A 38 -0.15 5.24 -3.46
C VAL A 38 -1.26 4.45 -4.12
N ARG A 39 -1.72 4.90 -5.26
CA ARG A 39 -2.74 4.19 -6.02
C ARG A 39 -2.15 3.57 -7.25
N THR A 40 -2.30 2.26 -7.35
CA THR A 40 -2.00 1.56 -8.58
C THR A 40 -3.32 1.23 -9.25
N ARG A 41 -3.26 0.55 -10.35
CA ARG A 41 -4.46 0.13 -11.06
C ARG A 41 -5.42 -0.65 -10.16
N ASP A 42 -4.87 -1.57 -9.37
CA ASP A 42 -5.68 -2.52 -8.60
C ASP A 42 -5.58 -2.33 -7.10
N TYR A 43 -4.65 -1.54 -6.62
CA TYR A 43 -4.36 -1.45 -5.19
C TYR A 43 -4.35 -0.01 -4.69
N LEU A 44 -4.83 0.16 -3.46
CA LEU A 44 -4.65 1.40 -2.72
C LEU A 44 -3.72 1.07 -1.56
N ILE A 45 -2.53 1.64 -1.59
CA ILE A 45 -1.49 1.34 -0.61
C ILE A 45 -1.28 2.54 0.29
N GLU A 46 -1.53 2.36 1.58
CA GLU A 46 -1.21 3.39 2.56
C GLU A 46 0.06 2.97 3.28
N HIS A 47 1.06 3.83 3.24
CA HIS A 47 2.36 3.51 3.84
C HIS A 47 2.52 4.18 5.20
N LYS A 48 3.00 3.42 6.17
CA LYS A 48 3.32 3.91 7.50
C LYS A 48 4.80 3.75 7.75
N TRP A 49 5.38 4.72 8.41
CA TRP A 49 6.79 4.66 8.77
C TRP A 49 6.94 4.87 10.27
N THR A 50 7.84 4.11 10.86
CA THR A 50 8.24 4.33 12.24
C THR A 50 9.76 4.14 12.31
N GLY A 51 10.42 4.94 13.11
CA GLY A 51 11.84 4.78 13.33
C GLY A 51 12.17 3.73 14.38
N LYS A 52 11.18 2.95 14.78
CA LYS A 52 11.34 1.93 15.81
C LYS A 52 11.37 0.54 15.19
N ALA A 53 11.70 -0.43 16.02
CA ALA A 53 11.75 -1.82 15.58
C ALA A 53 10.38 -2.50 15.59
N GLN A 54 9.33 -1.74 15.84
CA GLN A 54 7.97 -2.29 15.87
C GLN A 54 6.98 -1.26 15.36
N ILE A 55 5.84 -1.73 14.91
CA ILE A 55 4.74 -0.87 14.48
C ILE A 55 3.45 -1.42 15.08
N THR A 56 2.58 -0.53 15.48
CA THR A 56 1.26 -0.91 15.97
C THR A 56 0.26 -0.74 14.85
N VAL A 57 -0.47 -1.81 14.56
CA VAL A 57 -1.53 -1.78 13.55
C VAL A 57 -2.87 -1.86 14.27
N LYS A 58 -3.59 -0.77 14.25
CA LYS A 58 -4.91 -0.71 14.93
C LYS A 58 -6.01 -1.07 13.94
N SER A 59 -7.04 -1.72 14.44
CA SER A 59 -8.18 -2.10 13.59
C SER A 59 -8.80 -0.89 12.90
N ALA A 60 -8.85 0.25 13.58
CA ALA A 60 -9.42 1.46 13.01
C ALA A 60 -8.65 1.91 11.76
N VAL A 61 -7.34 1.74 11.75
CA VAL A 61 -6.52 2.09 10.58
C VAL A 61 -6.85 1.16 9.42
N LEU A 62 -6.94 -0.13 9.69
CA LEU A 62 -7.25 -1.10 8.66
C LEU A 62 -8.65 -0.90 8.10
N GLU A 63 -9.62 -0.63 8.96
CA GLU A 63 -10.99 -0.36 8.54
C GLU A 63 -11.06 0.86 7.63
N LYS A 64 -10.31 1.88 7.96
CA LYS A 64 -10.28 3.10 7.15
C LYS A 64 -9.73 2.82 5.76
N ILE A 65 -8.62 2.09 5.68
CA ILE A 65 -8.00 1.73 4.39
C ILE A 65 -8.96 0.89 3.56
N VAL A 66 -9.59 -0.09 4.19
CA VAL A 66 -10.53 -0.96 3.50
C VAL A 66 -11.69 -0.15 2.93
N LYS A 67 -12.24 0.74 3.74
CA LYS A 67 -13.35 1.58 3.30
C LYS A 67 -12.98 2.47 2.13
N GLU A 68 -11.83 3.11 2.20
CA GLU A 68 -11.35 3.97 1.12
C GLU A 68 -11.10 3.18 -0.16
N ALA A 69 -10.49 2.00 -0.02
CA ALA A 69 -10.18 1.16 -1.15
C ALA A 69 -11.43 0.66 -1.85
N ILE A 70 -12.43 0.26 -1.07
CA ILE A 70 -13.69 -0.21 -1.63
C ILE A 70 -14.35 0.90 -2.45
N LEU A 71 -14.35 2.12 -1.93
CA LEU A 71 -14.93 3.25 -2.64
C LEU A 71 -14.17 3.55 -3.93
N ASP A 72 -12.89 3.25 -3.96
CA ASP A 72 -12.05 3.45 -5.14
C ASP A 72 -12.07 2.25 -6.09
N GLY A 73 -12.67 1.15 -5.70
CA GLY A 73 -12.63 -0.07 -6.49
C GLY A 73 -11.26 -0.72 -6.51
N ARG A 74 -10.49 -0.56 -5.45
CA ARG A 74 -9.15 -1.09 -5.31
C ARG A 74 -9.01 -1.99 -4.11
N VAL A 75 -7.95 -2.77 -4.09
CA VAL A 75 -7.64 -3.66 -2.97
C VAL A 75 -6.83 -2.88 -1.93
N PRO A 76 -7.22 -2.91 -0.66
CA PRO A 76 -6.51 -2.19 0.38
C PRO A 76 -5.21 -2.89 0.77
N VAL A 77 -4.15 -2.11 0.90
CA VAL A 77 -2.84 -2.62 1.33
C VAL A 77 -2.24 -1.63 2.32
N LEU A 78 -1.75 -2.14 3.43
CA LEU A 78 -0.98 -1.33 4.36
C LEU A 78 0.49 -1.68 4.17
N GLY A 79 1.29 -0.71 3.73
CA GLY A 79 2.72 -0.90 3.60
C GLY A 79 3.44 -0.29 4.79
N PHE A 80 4.51 -0.90 5.24
CA PHE A 80 5.31 -0.32 6.30
C PHE A 80 6.76 -0.75 6.19
N HIS A 81 7.63 0.04 6.81
CA HIS A 81 9.06 -0.19 6.81
C HIS A 81 9.52 -0.40 8.25
N LEU A 82 10.14 -1.52 8.50
CA LEU A 82 10.66 -1.85 9.83
C LEU A 82 12.06 -2.42 9.70
N ASN A 83 12.96 -1.86 10.48
CA ASN A 83 14.29 -2.45 10.63
C ASN A 83 14.96 -2.79 9.31
N GLY A 84 14.88 -1.87 8.35
CA GLY A 84 15.55 -2.04 7.07
C GLY A 84 14.78 -2.84 6.03
N GLU A 85 13.61 -3.35 6.37
CA GLU A 85 12.81 -4.16 5.45
C GLU A 85 11.46 -3.53 5.18
N ASN A 86 10.93 -3.80 4.01
CA ASN A 86 9.62 -3.31 3.60
C ASN A 86 8.61 -4.44 3.62
N TYR A 87 7.46 -4.18 4.21
CA TYR A 87 6.40 -5.17 4.37
C TYR A 87 5.09 -4.64 3.87
N VAL A 88 4.19 -5.54 3.53
CA VAL A 88 2.80 -5.18 3.22
C VAL A 88 1.86 -6.06 4.03
N CYS A 89 0.70 -5.51 4.36
CA CYS A 89 -0.34 -6.20 5.11
C CYS A 89 -1.61 -6.17 4.29
N LEU A 90 -2.23 -7.32 4.09
CA LEU A 90 -3.48 -7.48 3.35
C LEU A 90 -4.49 -8.17 4.25
N THR A 91 -5.77 -8.05 3.90
CA THR A 91 -6.75 -8.92 4.55
C THR A 91 -6.51 -10.34 4.06
N GLU A 92 -6.90 -11.31 4.86
CA GLU A 92 -6.75 -12.71 4.49
C GLU A 92 -7.49 -13.01 3.19
N ASP A 93 -8.69 -12.48 3.04
CA ASP A 93 -9.49 -12.71 1.85
C ASP A 93 -8.80 -12.17 0.60
N ASP A 94 -8.24 -10.98 0.69
CA ASP A 94 -7.54 -10.38 -0.43
C ASP A 94 -6.27 -11.15 -0.78
N PHE A 95 -5.58 -11.66 0.23
CA PHE A 95 -4.39 -12.48 0.02
C PHE A 95 -4.75 -13.79 -0.68
N LEU A 96 -5.83 -14.42 -0.25
CA LEU A 96 -6.28 -15.66 -0.87
C LEU A 96 -6.69 -15.43 -2.33
N GLU A 97 -7.35 -14.33 -2.59
CA GLU A 97 -7.73 -13.97 -3.95
C GLU A 97 -6.51 -13.77 -4.83
N LEU A 98 -5.51 -13.08 -4.30
CA LEU A 98 -4.26 -12.86 -5.00
C LEU A 98 -3.56 -14.17 -5.31
N CYS A 99 -3.55 -15.10 -4.36
CA CYS A 99 -2.98 -16.43 -4.57
C CYS A 99 -3.71 -17.18 -5.68
N THR A 100 -5.03 -17.06 -5.71
CA THR A 100 -5.84 -17.69 -6.75
C THR A 100 -5.51 -17.11 -8.12
N GLU A 101 -5.39 -15.81 -8.21
CA GLU A 101 -5.02 -15.14 -9.46
C GLU A 101 -3.65 -15.58 -9.94
N LEU A 102 -2.70 -15.67 -9.04
CA LEU A 102 -1.36 -16.11 -9.36
C LEU A 102 -1.35 -17.56 -9.85
N ARG A 103 -2.15 -18.40 -9.24
CA ARG A 103 -2.26 -19.79 -9.66
C ARG A 103 -2.78 -19.89 -11.08
N ASN A 104 -3.79 -19.09 -11.41
CA ASN A 104 -4.36 -19.08 -12.74
C ASN A 104 -3.34 -18.56 -13.76
N CYS A 105 -2.62 -17.52 -13.41
CA CYS A 105 -1.54 -17.01 -14.25
C CYS A 105 -0.43 -18.00 -14.42
N THR A 106 -0.08 -18.70 -13.35
CA THR A 106 0.99 -19.68 -13.35
C THR A 106 0.66 -20.85 -14.26
N CYS A 107 -0.60 -21.24 -14.30
CA CYS A 107 -1.02 -22.29 -15.22
C CYS A 107 -0.70 -21.93 -16.66
N THR A 108 -0.86 -20.67 -16.99
CA THR A 108 -0.51 -20.18 -18.33
C THR A 108 0.99 -20.18 -18.53
N LYS A 109 1.73 -19.82 -17.51
CA LYS A 109 3.18 -19.69 -17.59
C LYS A 109 3.92 -20.99 -17.37
N ALA A 110 3.28 -21.94 -16.77
CA ALA A 110 3.91 -23.24 -16.51
C ALA A 110 4.29 -23.93 -17.79
N THR A 111 3.75 -23.50 -18.88
CA THR A 111 4.05 -24.06 -20.18
C THR A 111 5.33 -23.48 -20.77
N SER A 112 5.83 -22.46 -20.17
CA SER A 112 7.01 -21.77 -20.69
C SER A 112 8.30 -22.32 -20.13
#